data_0bde17969763483fda6e4181a88263de
#
_entry.id   0bde17969763483fda6e4181a88263de
#
_cell.length_a   1.000
_cell.length_b   1.000
_cell.length_c   1.000
_cell.angle_alpha   90.00
_cell.angle_beta   90.00
_cell.angle_gamma   90.00
#
_symmetry.space_group_name_H-M   'P 1'
#
loop_
_entity.id
_entity.type
_entity.pdbx_description
1 polymer ?
#
loop_
_entity_poly.entity_id
_entity_poly.type
_entity_poly.pdbx_seq_one_letter_code
_entity_poly.pdbx_strand_id
1 'polypeptide(L)' 'MIDGDAILPDVLRSTGLCIPPSEHYQTIAGFVLDKLQRVPVKGDRISIDGWEIEVTSADLTSIDALVLTKLEITEEENT' A
#
# COMPACT_ATOMS: atom_id res chain seq x y z
N MET A 1 -3.23 -10.85 0.06
CA MET A 1 -4.16 -9.81 -0.40
C MET A 1 -4.80 -9.13 0.79
N ILE A 2 -4.93 -7.82 0.72
CA ILE A 2 -5.46 -7.03 1.81
C ILE A 2 -6.63 -6.19 1.30
N ASP A 3 -7.68 -6.07 2.13
CA ASP A 3 -8.79 -5.18 1.81
C ASP A 3 -8.32 -3.73 1.88
N GLY A 4 -8.83 -2.91 0.97
CA GLY A 4 -8.53 -1.50 1.00
C GLY A 4 -8.99 -0.82 2.28
N ASP A 5 -9.98 -1.39 2.96
CA ASP A 5 -10.52 -0.83 4.19
C ASP A 5 -9.68 -1.16 5.42
N ALA A 6 -8.64 -1.97 5.29
CA ALA A 6 -7.80 -2.32 6.43
C ALA A 6 -7.17 -1.06 7.01
N ILE A 7 -7.29 -0.89 8.32
CA ILE A 7 -6.69 0.26 8.99
C ILE A 7 -5.20 0.04 9.16
N LEU A 8 -4.46 1.13 9.25
CA LEU A 8 -3.01 1.05 9.26
C LEU A 8 -2.44 0.18 10.37
N PRO A 9 -2.94 0.25 11.62
CA PRO A 9 -2.43 -0.64 12.66
C PRO A 9 -2.62 -2.12 12.32
N ASP A 10 -3.72 -2.46 11.64
CA ASP A 10 -3.96 -3.84 11.24
C ASP A 10 -2.98 -4.26 10.15
N VAL A 11 -2.69 -3.35 9.23
CA VAL A 11 -1.72 -3.63 8.17
C VAL A 11 -0.35 -3.90 8.78
N LEU A 12 0.05 -3.09 9.75
CA LEU A 12 1.32 -3.30 10.43
C LEU A 12 1.36 -4.67 11.11
N ARG A 13 0.27 -5.01 11.79
CA ARG A 13 0.20 -6.27 12.51
C ARG A 13 0.24 -7.47 11.58
N SER A 14 -0.41 -7.34 10.42
CA SER A 14 -0.51 -8.45 9.49
C SER A 14 0.73 -8.63 8.63
N THR A 15 1.38 -7.54 8.26
CA THR A 15 2.45 -7.60 7.27
C THR A 15 3.79 -7.12 7.80
N GLY A 16 3.79 -6.31 8.85
CA GLY A 16 5.01 -5.69 9.33
C GLY A 16 5.33 -4.36 8.65
N LEU A 17 4.50 -3.95 7.69
CA LEU A 17 4.71 -2.67 7.01
C LEU A 17 4.26 -1.54 7.91
N CYS A 18 5.19 -0.64 8.21
CA CYS A 18 4.90 0.51 9.06
C CYS A 18 4.63 1.72 8.17
N ILE A 19 3.40 2.21 8.24
CA ILE A 19 3.00 3.38 7.47
C ILE A 19 2.82 4.54 8.44
N PRO A 20 3.46 5.69 8.19
CA PRO A 20 3.33 6.82 9.11
C PRO A 20 1.89 7.29 9.21
N PRO A 21 1.41 7.58 10.41
CA PRO A 21 0.06 8.08 10.56
C PRO A 21 -0.10 9.47 9.95
N SER A 22 -1.29 9.77 9.49
CA SER A 22 -1.58 11.05 8.88
C SER A 22 -3.05 11.39 9.05
N GLU A 23 -3.36 12.69 9.04
CA GLU A 23 -4.74 13.13 9.04
C GLU A 23 -5.41 12.84 7.70
N HIS A 24 -4.63 12.58 6.68
CA HIS A 24 -5.15 12.43 5.33
C HIS A 24 -5.64 11.02 5.04
N TYR A 25 -5.26 10.04 5.86
CA TYR A 25 -5.67 8.68 5.63
C TYR A 25 -5.65 7.88 6.93
N GLN A 26 -6.51 6.88 7.00
CA GLN A 26 -6.55 5.96 8.13
C GLN A 26 -6.52 4.52 7.68
N THR A 27 -6.70 4.28 6.39
CA THR A 27 -6.72 2.95 5.82
C THR A 27 -5.62 2.82 4.79
N ILE A 28 -5.30 1.58 4.43
CA ILE A 28 -4.28 1.35 3.41
C ILE A 28 -4.72 1.92 2.07
N ALA A 29 -6.01 1.84 1.76
CA ALA A 29 -6.51 2.44 0.52
C ALA A 29 -6.31 3.95 0.52
N GLY A 30 -6.62 4.60 1.64
CA GLY A 30 -6.42 6.04 1.74
C GLY A 30 -4.97 6.42 1.57
N PHE A 31 -4.07 5.64 2.16
CA PHE A 31 -2.64 5.88 2.01
C PHE A 31 -2.22 5.80 0.55
N VAL A 32 -2.68 4.77 -0.16
CA VAL A 32 -2.33 4.60 -1.57
C VAL A 32 -2.89 5.75 -2.41
N LEU A 33 -4.12 6.15 -2.14
CA LEU A 33 -4.72 7.28 -2.85
C LEU A 33 -3.93 8.56 -2.63
N ASP A 34 -3.47 8.77 -1.41
CA ASP A 34 -2.66 9.95 -1.09
C ASP A 34 -1.36 9.95 -1.89
N LYS A 35 -0.77 8.77 -2.06
CA LYS A 35 0.48 8.67 -2.82
C LYS A 35 0.26 8.81 -4.32
N LEU A 36 -0.82 8.24 -4.83
CA LEU A 36 -1.10 8.30 -6.26
C LEU A 36 -1.57 9.67 -6.71
N GLN A 37 -2.37 10.33 -5.89
CA GLN A 37 -2.92 11.65 -6.18
C GLN A 37 -3.74 11.66 -7.46
N ARG A 38 -4.42 10.55 -7.72
CA ARG A 38 -5.29 10.42 -8.89
C ARG A 38 -6.24 9.25 -8.65
N VAL A 39 -7.18 9.10 -9.57
CA VAL A 39 -8.12 7.98 -9.49
C VAL A 39 -7.33 6.67 -9.61
N PRO A 40 -7.51 5.75 -8.68
CA PRO A 40 -6.79 4.49 -8.71
C PRO A 40 -7.33 3.58 -9.80
N VAL A 41 -6.45 2.78 -10.39
CA VAL A 41 -6.86 1.78 -11.37
C VAL A 41 -6.15 0.47 -11.03
N LYS A 42 -6.75 -0.61 -11.49
CA LYS A 42 -6.12 -1.91 -11.32
C LYS A 42 -4.75 -1.90 -11.98
N GLY A 43 -3.77 -2.40 -11.25
CA GLY A 43 -2.40 -2.44 -11.76
C GLY A 43 -1.53 -1.30 -11.28
N ASP A 44 -2.10 -0.32 -10.61
CA ASP A 44 -1.29 0.75 -10.02
C ASP A 44 -0.40 0.17 -8.94
N ARG A 45 0.81 0.69 -8.84
CA ARG A 45 1.79 0.22 -7.88
C ARG A 45 2.49 1.39 -7.23
N ILE A 46 2.80 1.23 -5.96
CA ILE A 46 3.65 2.18 -5.26
C ILE A 46 4.66 1.38 -4.43
N SER A 47 5.79 2.00 -4.14
CA SER A 47 6.81 1.38 -3.30
C SER A 47 6.98 2.21 -2.05
N ILE A 48 7.06 1.56 -0.92
CA ILE A 48 7.30 2.25 0.34
C ILE A 48 8.03 1.31 1.30
N ASP A 49 9.12 1.79 1.86
CA ASP A 49 9.82 1.14 2.97
C ASP A 49 10.13 -0.33 2.69
N GLY A 50 10.55 -0.64 1.47
CA GLY A 50 10.91 -1.99 1.10
C GLY A 50 9.74 -2.87 0.74
N TRP A 51 8.57 -2.28 0.54
CA TRP A 51 7.37 -3.00 0.13
C TRP A 51 6.84 -2.44 -1.16
N GLU A 52 6.22 -3.30 -1.94
CA GLU A 52 5.48 -2.88 -3.13
C GLU A 52 4.00 -3.14 -2.89
N ILE A 53 3.19 -2.13 -3.13
CA ILE A 53 1.74 -2.24 -2.98
C ILE A 53 1.13 -2.14 -4.36
N GLU A 54 0.39 -3.17 -4.74
CA GLU A 54 -0.24 -3.21 -6.04
C GLU A 54 -1.75 -3.21 -5.86
N VAL A 55 -2.43 -2.36 -6.62
CA VAL A 55 -3.88 -2.29 -6.61
C VAL A 55 -4.40 -3.41 -7.49
N THR A 56 -5.14 -4.35 -6.91
CA THR A 56 -5.68 -5.47 -7.67
C THR A 56 -7.16 -5.29 -7.98
N SER A 57 -7.85 -4.42 -7.25
CA SER A 57 -9.25 -4.15 -7.49
C SER A 57 -9.56 -2.74 -7.02
N ALA A 58 -10.16 -1.94 -7.90
CA ALA A 58 -10.45 -0.55 -7.57
C ALA A 58 -11.69 -0.08 -8.30
N ASP A 59 -12.37 0.87 -7.65
CA ASP A 59 -13.51 1.58 -8.18
C ASP A 59 -13.10 2.99 -8.56
N LEU A 60 -14.05 3.78 -9.04
CA LEU A 60 -13.79 5.18 -9.39
C LEU A 60 -13.38 6.02 -8.19
N THR A 61 -13.82 5.63 -7.00
CA THR A 61 -13.61 6.44 -5.80
C THR A 61 -12.87 5.70 -4.70
N SER A 62 -12.58 4.41 -4.88
CA SER A 62 -11.97 3.66 -3.77
C SER A 62 -11.17 2.49 -4.30
N ILE A 63 -10.33 1.98 -3.43
CA ILE A 63 -9.54 0.79 -3.69
C ILE A 63 -10.12 -0.34 -2.85
N ASP A 64 -10.51 -1.43 -3.51
CA ASP A 64 -11.15 -2.55 -2.83
C ASP A 64 -10.16 -3.55 -2.31
N ALA A 65 -9.11 -3.85 -3.07
CA ALA A 65 -8.16 -4.87 -2.69
C ALA A 65 -6.76 -4.51 -3.16
N LEU A 66 -5.79 -4.95 -2.39
CA LEU A 66 -4.37 -4.65 -2.62
C LEU A 66 -3.55 -5.90 -2.36
N VAL A 67 -2.42 -5.99 -3.02
CA VAL A 67 -1.42 -7.01 -2.72
C VAL A 67 -0.17 -6.29 -2.26
N LEU A 68 0.33 -6.69 -1.10
CA LEU A 68 1.57 -6.17 -0.56
C LEU A 68 2.65 -7.22 -0.75
N THR A 69 3.73 -6.83 -1.38
CA THR A 69 4.87 -7.72 -1.62
C THR A 69 6.10 -7.12 -1.00
N LYS A 70 6.77 -7.89 -0.17
CA LYS A 70 8.00 -7.42 0.41
C LYS A 70 9.10 -7.51 -0.63
N LEU A 71 9.75 -6.39 -0.88
CA LEU A 71 10.84 -6.33 -1.83
C LEU A 71 12.10 -6.85 -1.15
N GLU A 72 12.80 -7.73 -1.84
CA GLU A 72 14.05 -8.24 -1.32
C GLU A 72 15.17 -7.35 -1.79
N ILE A 73 15.93 -6.85 -0.85
CA ILE A 73 17.09 -6.02 -1.14
C ILE A 73 18.30 -6.84 -0.75
N THR A 74 19.11 -7.18 -1.71
CA THR A 74 20.29 -7.96 -1.41
C THR A 74 21.47 -7.03 -1.18
N GLU A 75 22.34 -7.45 -0.29
CA GLU A 75 23.47 -6.61 0.11
C GLU A 75 24.40 -6.35 -1.05
N GLU A 76 24.52 -7.31 -1.91
CA GLU A 76 25.44 -7.18 -3.04
C GLU A 76 25.03 -6.07 -3.96
N GLU A 77 23.75 -5.77 -4.00
CA GLU A 77 23.30 -4.70 -4.87
C GLU A 77 23.70 -3.34 -4.38
N ASN A 78 23.98 -3.27 -3.12
CA ASN A 78 24.28 -1.99 -2.49
C ASN A 78 25.75 -1.68 -2.44
N THR A 79 26.54 -2.60 -2.84
CA THR A 79 27.98 -2.42 -2.76
C THR A 79 28.58 -2.04 -4.08
#